data_a03dd6b3ec63a488a71d13e9747bc15a
#
_entry.id   a03dd6b3ec63a488a71d13e9747bc15a
#
_cell.length_a   1.000
_cell.length_b   1.000
_cell.length_c   1.000
_cell.angle_alpha   90.00
_cell.angle_beta   90.00
_cell.angle_gamma   90.00
#
_symmetry.space_group_name_H-M   'P 1'
#
loop_
_entity.id
_entity.type
_entity.pdbx_description
1 polymer ?
#
loop_
_entity_poly.entity_id
_entity_poly.type
_entity_poly.pdbx_seq_one_letter_code
_entity_poly.pdbx_strand_id
1 'polypeptide(L)'
;WQGETWSRKKNGEFYAQLGNISAVRNEAGQTTHYVGLFTDITDIKENQRQLEHLAYHDALTQLPNRSLLADRMQMSLAQAERNGTLAAVAYLDLDGFKPVNDTHGHDIGDRLLVEIARRLQASTRAGDTVARMGGDEFALIYNGLEHSGECEQVFDRLLVSIAEPVTIDGHTLSVTASIGVTLCPLDGSDPDTL
;
A
#
# COMPACT_ATOMS: atom_id res chain seq x y z
N TRP A 1 -10.03 -14.19 33.09
CA TRP A 1 -9.51 -14.04 31.75
C TRP A 1 -10.21 -12.88 31.02
N GLN A 2 -9.42 -12.09 30.30
CA GLN A 2 -9.91 -11.04 29.43
C GLN A 2 -9.12 -11.08 28.10
N GLY A 3 -9.81 -10.95 26.98
CA GLY A 3 -9.14 -10.94 25.68
C GLY A 3 -10.10 -10.82 24.51
N GLU A 4 -9.53 -10.59 23.34
CA GLU A 4 -10.24 -10.59 22.07
C GLU A 4 -10.17 -11.98 21.45
N THR A 5 -11.28 -12.42 20.88
CA THR A 5 -11.39 -13.71 20.18
C THR A 5 -12.30 -13.60 18.96
N TRP A 6 -12.17 -14.53 18.04
CA TRP A 6 -13.11 -14.68 16.94
C TRP A 6 -14.08 -15.81 17.24
N SER A 7 -15.36 -15.54 17.06
CA SER A 7 -16.42 -16.51 17.24
C SER A 7 -17.31 -16.58 15.99
N ARG A 8 -18.11 -17.62 15.89
CA ARG A 8 -18.99 -17.84 14.74
C ARG A 8 -20.46 -17.82 15.20
N LYS A 9 -21.25 -16.97 14.55
CA LYS A 9 -22.71 -16.90 14.73
C LYS A 9 -23.39 -18.18 14.21
N LYS A 10 -24.64 -18.41 14.58
CA LYS A 10 -25.43 -19.57 14.11
C LYS A 10 -25.60 -19.60 12.59
N ASN A 11 -25.60 -18.45 11.92
CA ASN A 11 -25.68 -18.33 10.47
C ASN A 11 -24.35 -18.62 9.75
N GLY A 12 -23.27 -18.94 10.49
CA GLY A 12 -21.95 -19.25 9.95
C GLY A 12 -21.01 -18.04 9.85
N GLU A 13 -21.47 -16.84 10.08
CA GLU A 13 -20.71 -15.60 10.03
C GLU A 13 -19.72 -15.50 11.21
N PHE A 14 -18.46 -15.09 10.91
CA PHE A 14 -17.47 -14.81 11.95
C PHE A 14 -17.61 -13.38 12.45
N TYR A 15 -17.40 -13.20 13.75
CA TYR A 15 -17.41 -11.90 14.40
C TYR A 15 -16.30 -11.81 15.44
N ALA A 16 -15.78 -10.60 15.66
CA ALA A 16 -14.81 -10.33 16.70
C ALA A 16 -15.55 -10.04 18.02
N GLN A 17 -15.11 -10.65 19.11
CA GLN A 17 -15.67 -10.36 20.42
C GLN A 17 -14.59 -10.06 21.45
N LEU A 18 -14.89 -9.12 22.33
CA LEU A 18 -14.14 -8.89 23.57
C LEU A 18 -14.82 -9.69 24.68
N GLY A 19 -14.09 -10.67 25.23
CA GLY A 19 -14.58 -11.51 26.32
C GLY A 19 -13.91 -11.18 27.65
N ASN A 20 -14.70 -11.22 28.72
CA ASN A 20 -14.23 -11.18 30.09
C ASN A 20 -14.88 -12.33 30.86
N ILE A 21 -14.08 -13.24 31.42
CA ILE A 21 -14.54 -14.39 32.20
C ILE A 21 -13.96 -14.29 33.60
N SER A 22 -14.86 -14.21 34.58
CA SER A 22 -14.51 -14.12 36.00
C SER A 22 -15.05 -15.34 36.77
N ALA A 23 -14.24 -15.85 37.66
CA ALA A 23 -14.66 -16.91 38.58
C ALA A 23 -15.39 -16.31 39.80
N VAL A 24 -16.58 -16.81 40.10
CA VAL A 24 -17.32 -16.51 41.33
C VAL A 24 -17.00 -17.57 42.34
N ARG A 25 -16.61 -17.14 43.57
CA ARG A 25 -16.20 -18.04 44.66
C ARG A 25 -17.17 -17.91 45.84
N ASN A 26 -17.35 -19.03 46.56
CA ASN A 26 -18.09 -19.04 47.81
C ASN A 26 -17.21 -18.53 48.98
N GLU A 27 -17.78 -18.45 50.17
CA GLU A 27 -17.08 -18.00 51.39
C GLU A 27 -15.88 -18.88 51.75
N ALA A 28 -15.86 -20.13 51.31
CA ALA A 28 -14.74 -21.07 51.51
C ALA A 28 -13.64 -20.91 50.41
N GLY A 29 -13.77 -19.91 49.47
CA GLY A 29 -12.81 -19.65 48.43
C GLY A 29 -12.89 -20.59 47.22
N GLN A 30 -13.85 -21.52 47.18
CA GLN A 30 -14.05 -22.48 46.09
C GLN A 30 -14.82 -21.82 44.94
N THR A 31 -14.35 -21.99 43.70
CA THR A 31 -15.06 -21.51 42.51
C THR A 31 -16.37 -22.27 42.33
N THR A 32 -17.49 -21.57 42.35
CA THR A 32 -18.82 -22.14 42.22
C THR A 32 -19.32 -22.07 40.78
N HIS A 33 -18.99 -21.00 40.06
CA HIS A 33 -19.34 -20.81 38.64
C HIS A 33 -18.46 -19.75 38.02
N TYR A 34 -18.54 -19.62 36.71
CA TYR A 34 -17.90 -18.56 35.93
C TYR A 34 -18.95 -17.64 35.35
N VAL A 35 -18.68 -16.35 35.35
CA VAL A 35 -19.50 -15.35 34.66
C VAL A 35 -18.69 -14.84 33.47
N GLY A 36 -19.26 -14.97 32.28
CA GLY A 36 -18.68 -14.46 31.05
C GLY A 36 -19.51 -13.28 30.52
N LEU A 37 -18.85 -12.18 30.23
CA LEU A 37 -19.39 -11.05 29.49
C LEU A 37 -18.69 -10.99 28.12
N PHE A 38 -19.49 -10.95 27.06
CA PHE A 38 -18.99 -10.89 25.69
C PHE A 38 -19.64 -9.73 24.96
N THR A 39 -18.81 -8.91 24.32
CA THR A 39 -19.26 -7.76 23.52
C THR A 39 -18.81 -7.98 22.08
N ASP A 40 -19.73 -7.84 21.13
CA ASP A 40 -19.37 -7.81 19.69
C ASP A 40 -18.63 -6.52 19.39
N ILE A 41 -17.40 -6.66 18.87
CA ILE A 41 -16.51 -5.55 18.53
C ILE A 41 -16.19 -5.56 17.03
N THR A 42 -16.98 -6.24 16.22
CA THR A 42 -16.76 -6.37 14.77
C THR A 42 -16.73 -5.01 14.09
N ASP A 43 -17.74 -4.19 14.34
CA ASP A 43 -17.83 -2.84 13.76
C ASP A 43 -16.63 -1.96 14.19
N ILE A 44 -16.17 -2.11 15.43
CA ILE A 44 -15.00 -1.37 15.94
C ILE A 44 -13.75 -1.78 15.16
N LYS A 45 -13.56 -3.09 14.94
CA LYS A 45 -12.43 -3.63 14.20
C LYS A 45 -12.47 -3.27 12.72
N GLU A 46 -13.64 -3.27 12.11
CA GLU A 46 -13.83 -2.85 10.73
C GLU A 46 -13.54 -1.37 10.55
N ASN A 47 -14.09 -0.52 11.41
CA ASN A 47 -13.80 0.91 11.40
C ASN A 47 -12.31 1.21 11.63
N GLN A 48 -11.66 0.49 12.55
CA GLN A 48 -10.23 0.63 12.78
C GLN A 48 -9.42 0.27 11.52
N ARG A 49 -9.72 -0.86 10.87
CA ARG A 49 -9.07 -1.26 9.61
C ARG A 49 -9.27 -0.24 8.50
N GLN A 50 -10.49 0.33 8.39
CA GLN A 50 -10.77 1.37 7.40
C GLN A 50 -9.95 2.63 7.67
N LEU A 51 -9.84 3.05 8.93
CA LEU A 51 -9.02 4.21 9.32
C LEU A 51 -7.53 3.95 9.05
N GLU A 52 -7.02 2.77 9.37
CA GLU A 52 -5.65 2.36 9.06
C GLU A 52 -5.41 2.36 7.53
N HIS A 53 -6.37 1.84 6.75
CA HIS A 53 -6.26 1.86 5.29
C HIS A 53 -6.24 3.29 4.74
N LEU A 54 -7.11 4.17 5.20
CA LEU A 54 -7.13 5.59 4.82
C LEU A 54 -5.86 6.35 5.24
N ALA A 55 -5.24 5.96 6.37
CA ALA A 55 -4.02 6.58 6.84
C ALA A 55 -2.79 6.23 5.99
N TYR A 56 -2.79 5.05 5.34
CA TYR A 56 -1.63 4.48 4.66
C TYR A 56 -1.78 4.29 3.14
N HIS A 57 -2.99 4.50 2.59
CA HIS A 57 -3.25 4.33 1.16
C HIS A 57 -3.90 5.57 0.55
N ASP A 58 -3.64 5.78 -0.74
CA ASP A 58 -4.29 6.79 -1.55
C ASP A 58 -5.74 6.39 -1.83
N ALA A 59 -6.69 7.29 -1.56
CA ALA A 59 -8.11 6.99 -1.66
C ALA A 59 -8.59 6.68 -3.09
N LEU A 60 -7.95 7.25 -4.11
CA LEU A 60 -8.32 7.06 -5.52
C LEU A 60 -7.75 5.75 -6.07
N THR A 61 -6.44 5.56 -5.95
CA THR A 61 -5.71 4.46 -6.60
C THR A 61 -5.56 3.23 -5.71
N GLN A 62 -5.83 3.34 -4.42
CA GLN A 62 -5.61 2.31 -3.39
C GLN A 62 -4.14 1.87 -3.25
N LEU A 63 -3.22 2.58 -3.88
CA LEU A 63 -1.78 2.39 -3.69
C LEU A 63 -1.35 2.87 -2.30
N PRO A 64 -0.24 2.39 -1.75
CA PRO A 64 0.47 3.05 -0.68
C PRO A 64 0.57 4.56 -0.89
N ASN A 65 0.32 5.32 0.16
CA ASN A 65 0.54 6.76 0.14
C ASN A 65 1.97 7.12 0.58
N ARG A 66 2.27 8.42 0.67
CA ARG A 66 3.59 8.91 1.10
C ARG A 66 4.04 8.35 2.45
N SER A 67 3.13 8.20 3.42
CA SER A 67 3.47 7.69 4.76
C SER A 67 3.91 6.23 4.71
N LEU A 68 3.14 5.38 4.03
CA LEU A 68 3.49 3.96 3.89
C LEU A 68 4.74 3.76 3.03
N LEU A 69 4.95 4.62 2.01
CA LEU A 69 6.18 4.59 1.21
C LEU A 69 7.41 4.83 2.08
N ALA A 70 7.38 5.86 2.96
CA ALA A 70 8.51 6.19 3.84
C ALA A 70 8.87 5.01 4.75
N ASP A 71 7.88 4.37 5.38
CA ASP A 71 8.09 3.19 6.22
C ASP A 71 8.72 2.04 5.42
N ARG A 72 8.19 1.76 4.22
CA ARG A 72 8.70 0.70 3.36
C ARG A 72 10.10 1.00 2.83
N MET A 73 10.40 2.26 2.54
CA MET A 73 11.73 2.69 2.11
C MET A 73 12.77 2.40 3.17
N GLN A 74 12.53 2.78 4.44
CA GLN A 74 13.45 2.46 5.54
C GLN A 74 13.72 0.95 5.65
N MET A 75 12.66 0.14 5.55
CA MET A 75 12.80 -1.33 5.61
C MET A 75 13.60 -1.87 4.42
N SER A 76 13.38 -1.35 3.22
CA SER A 76 14.05 -1.76 1.99
C SER A 76 15.54 -1.43 2.01
N LEU A 77 15.91 -0.23 2.46
CA LEU A 77 17.30 0.20 2.59
C LEU A 77 18.07 -0.68 3.60
N ALA A 78 17.47 -0.89 4.78
CA ALA A 78 18.07 -1.76 5.80
C ALA A 78 18.21 -3.22 5.32
N GLN A 79 17.30 -3.70 4.47
CA GLN A 79 17.39 -5.04 3.90
C GLN A 79 18.43 -5.13 2.81
N ALA A 80 18.55 -4.14 1.93
CA ALA A 80 19.56 -4.07 0.88
C ALA A 80 20.97 -4.10 1.48
N GLU A 81 21.22 -3.29 2.51
CA GLU A 81 22.48 -3.26 3.23
C GLU A 81 22.84 -4.61 3.86
N ARG A 82 21.89 -5.25 4.56
CA ARG A 82 22.11 -6.58 5.20
C ARG A 82 22.41 -7.68 4.20
N ASN A 83 21.76 -7.65 3.04
CA ASN A 83 21.87 -8.69 2.03
C ASN A 83 23.00 -8.44 1.04
N GLY A 84 23.63 -7.25 1.03
CA GLY A 84 24.62 -6.85 0.04
C GLY A 84 24.03 -6.70 -1.37
N THR A 85 22.73 -6.35 -1.46
CA THR A 85 22.01 -6.10 -2.71
C THR A 85 21.73 -4.61 -2.87
N LEU A 86 21.19 -4.21 -4.03
CA LEU A 86 20.77 -2.83 -4.26
C LEU A 86 19.24 -2.72 -4.12
N ALA A 87 18.79 -1.54 -3.68
CA ALA A 87 17.42 -1.11 -3.78
C ALA A 87 17.36 0.13 -4.70
N ALA A 88 16.46 0.16 -5.67
CA ALA A 88 16.20 1.33 -6.49
C ALA A 88 14.99 2.08 -5.96
N VAL A 89 15.14 3.36 -5.67
CA VAL A 89 14.05 4.29 -5.34
C VAL A 89 13.84 5.19 -6.55
N ALA A 90 12.63 5.21 -7.08
CA ALA A 90 12.29 6.00 -8.25
C ALA A 90 11.11 6.91 -7.96
N TYR A 91 11.19 8.16 -8.44
CA TYR A 91 10.09 9.11 -8.51
C TYR A 91 9.67 9.29 -9.97
N LEU A 92 8.37 9.23 -10.19
CA LEU A 92 7.73 9.27 -11.50
C LEU A 92 6.67 10.36 -11.52
N ASP A 93 6.69 11.17 -12.58
CA ASP A 93 5.70 12.19 -12.89
C ASP A 93 5.08 11.90 -14.27
N LEU A 94 3.75 12.05 -14.42
CA LEU A 94 3.06 11.77 -15.67
C LEU A 94 3.07 12.99 -16.59
N ASP A 95 3.83 12.91 -17.66
CA ASP A 95 3.86 13.95 -18.69
C ASP A 95 2.52 14.01 -19.46
N GLY A 96 1.95 15.19 -19.55
CA GLY A 96 0.70 15.42 -20.31
C GLY A 96 -0.59 15.10 -19.54
N PHE A 97 -0.53 14.79 -18.23
CA PHE A 97 -1.71 14.53 -17.42
C PHE A 97 -2.62 15.75 -17.26
N LYS A 98 -2.04 16.93 -17.01
CA LYS A 98 -2.81 18.17 -16.89
C LYS A 98 -3.65 18.49 -18.14
N PRO A 99 -3.14 18.44 -19.39
CA PRO A 99 -3.94 18.54 -20.60
C PRO A 99 -5.11 17.55 -20.69
N VAL A 100 -4.99 16.34 -20.17
CA VAL A 100 -6.10 15.37 -20.11
C VAL A 100 -7.22 15.90 -19.21
N ASN A 101 -6.89 16.39 -18.02
CA ASN A 101 -7.87 17.00 -17.11
C ASN A 101 -8.53 18.23 -17.74
N ASP A 102 -7.73 19.12 -18.34
CA ASP A 102 -8.22 20.36 -18.95
C ASP A 102 -9.17 20.09 -20.12
N THR A 103 -8.97 19.00 -20.87
CA THR A 103 -9.75 18.64 -22.07
C THR A 103 -10.95 17.76 -21.76
N HIS A 104 -10.79 16.78 -20.87
CA HIS A 104 -11.77 15.71 -20.63
C HIS A 104 -12.41 15.74 -19.23
N GLY A 105 -11.95 16.63 -18.36
CA GLY A 105 -12.43 16.76 -16.98
C GLY A 105 -11.71 15.81 -16.01
N HIS A 106 -11.85 16.12 -14.71
CA HIS A 106 -11.18 15.39 -13.64
C HIS A 106 -11.61 13.94 -13.51
N ASP A 107 -12.88 13.60 -13.80
CA ASP A 107 -13.37 12.21 -13.73
C ASP A 107 -12.63 11.28 -14.70
N ILE A 108 -12.32 11.74 -15.89
CA ILE A 108 -11.52 11.01 -16.88
C ILE A 108 -10.06 10.92 -16.41
N GLY A 109 -9.51 12.03 -15.88
CA GLY A 109 -8.17 12.04 -15.30
C GLY A 109 -8.02 11.07 -14.12
N ASP A 110 -8.99 11.02 -13.23
CA ASP A 110 -9.00 10.09 -12.09
C ASP A 110 -8.99 8.63 -12.55
N ARG A 111 -9.79 8.30 -13.56
CA ARG A 111 -9.79 6.95 -14.14
C ARG A 111 -8.49 6.61 -14.88
N LEU A 112 -7.86 7.60 -15.51
CA LEU A 112 -6.52 7.43 -16.08
C LEU A 112 -5.50 7.13 -14.99
N LEU A 113 -5.50 7.85 -13.87
CA LEU A 113 -4.63 7.58 -12.71
C LEU A 113 -4.82 6.17 -12.14
N VAL A 114 -6.07 5.71 -12.05
CA VAL A 114 -6.37 4.33 -11.60
C VAL A 114 -5.79 3.29 -12.58
N GLU A 115 -5.90 3.52 -13.88
CA GLU A 115 -5.34 2.61 -14.88
C GLU A 115 -3.80 2.62 -14.85
N ILE A 116 -3.17 3.79 -14.73
CA ILE A 116 -1.70 3.90 -14.57
C ILE A 116 -1.26 3.17 -13.30
N ALA A 117 -1.94 3.37 -12.16
CA ALA A 117 -1.66 2.65 -10.92
C ALA A 117 -1.70 1.12 -11.10
N ARG A 118 -2.70 0.62 -11.84
CA ARG A 118 -2.83 -0.80 -12.17
C ARG A 118 -1.67 -1.31 -13.03
N ARG A 119 -1.21 -0.53 -14.02
CA ARG A 119 -0.07 -0.87 -14.87
C ARG A 119 1.23 -0.90 -14.08
N LEU A 120 1.45 0.08 -13.21
CA LEU A 120 2.59 0.13 -12.33
C LEU A 120 2.64 -1.10 -11.41
N GLN A 121 1.52 -1.46 -10.77
CA GLN A 121 1.43 -2.66 -9.95
C GLN A 121 1.68 -3.95 -10.74
N ALA A 122 1.17 -4.06 -11.95
CA ALA A 122 1.38 -5.24 -12.81
C ALA A 122 2.84 -5.40 -13.25
N SER A 123 3.62 -4.33 -13.23
CA SER A 123 5.04 -4.29 -13.60
C SER A 123 5.98 -4.56 -12.43
N THR A 124 5.46 -4.69 -11.20
CA THR A 124 6.23 -4.88 -9.96
C THR A 124 6.00 -6.27 -9.36
N ARG A 125 6.99 -6.74 -8.58
CA ARG A 125 6.94 -8.02 -7.86
C ARG A 125 6.34 -7.83 -6.46
N ALA A 126 5.97 -8.92 -5.79
CA ALA A 126 5.40 -8.86 -4.43
C ALA A 126 6.31 -8.19 -3.38
N GLY A 127 7.62 -8.17 -3.60
CA GLY A 127 8.59 -7.51 -2.72
C GLY A 127 8.83 -6.05 -3.03
N ASP A 128 8.33 -5.55 -4.16
CA ASP A 128 8.49 -4.15 -4.58
C ASP A 128 7.34 -3.29 -4.02
N THR A 129 7.51 -1.98 -4.09
CA THR A 129 6.47 -1.04 -3.66
C THR A 129 6.17 -0.05 -4.78
N VAL A 130 4.88 0.16 -5.04
CA VAL A 130 4.37 1.29 -5.82
C VAL A 130 3.54 2.15 -4.88
N ALA A 131 3.73 3.46 -4.91
CA ALA A 131 3.00 4.43 -4.12
C ALA A 131 2.54 5.61 -4.98
N ARG A 132 1.45 6.28 -4.58
CA ARG A 132 1.06 7.56 -5.15
C ARG A 132 1.36 8.66 -4.15
N MET A 133 2.07 9.69 -4.61
CA MET A 133 2.52 10.80 -3.75
C MET A 133 1.51 11.94 -3.71
N GLY A 134 0.65 12.02 -4.71
CA GLY A 134 -0.40 13.03 -4.92
C GLY A 134 -0.43 13.50 -6.36
N GLY A 135 -1.55 14.05 -6.83
CA GLY A 135 -1.67 14.49 -8.22
C GLY A 135 -1.35 13.38 -9.21
N ASP A 136 -0.39 13.62 -10.07
CA ASP A 136 0.17 12.75 -11.12
C ASP A 136 1.52 12.12 -10.73
N GLU A 137 1.96 12.30 -9.48
CA GLU A 137 3.25 11.80 -8.97
C GLU A 137 3.12 10.41 -8.35
N PHE A 138 4.01 9.50 -8.74
CA PHE A 138 4.16 8.17 -8.18
C PHE A 138 5.59 7.95 -7.70
N ALA A 139 5.76 6.98 -6.81
CA ALA A 139 7.08 6.52 -6.38
C ALA A 139 7.13 4.99 -6.35
N LEU A 140 8.30 4.44 -6.62
CA LEU A 140 8.52 3.01 -6.67
C LEU A 140 9.77 2.63 -5.89
N ILE A 141 9.74 1.46 -5.25
CA ILE A 141 10.90 0.84 -4.62
C ILE A 141 11.05 -0.56 -5.20
N TYR A 142 12.16 -0.81 -5.85
CA TYR A 142 12.56 -2.14 -6.33
C TYR A 142 13.64 -2.71 -5.43
N ASN A 143 13.42 -3.93 -4.94
CA ASN A 143 14.29 -4.57 -3.97
C ASN A 143 15.10 -5.71 -4.59
N GLY A 144 16.29 -5.99 -3.99
CA GLY A 144 17.08 -7.17 -4.30
C GLY A 144 17.68 -7.18 -5.70
N LEU A 145 18.10 -6.00 -6.19
CA LEU A 145 18.85 -5.90 -7.43
C LEU A 145 20.29 -6.32 -7.18
N GLU A 146 20.84 -7.15 -8.06
CA GLU A 146 22.24 -7.62 -7.99
C GLU A 146 23.22 -6.59 -8.57
N HIS A 147 22.78 -5.84 -9.59
CA HIS A 147 23.58 -4.79 -10.22
C HIS A 147 22.70 -3.66 -10.81
N SER A 148 23.30 -2.50 -11.02
CA SER A 148 22.60 -1.30 -11.52
C SER A 148 21.93 -1.47 -12.89
N GLY A 149 22.48 -2.30 -13.77
CA GLY A 149 21.90 -2.54 -15.11
C GLY A 149 20.54 -3.22 -15.12
N GLU A 150 20.16 -3.93 -14.04
CA GLU A 150 18.78 -4.48 -13.91
C GLU A 150 17.74 -3.38 -13.79
N CYS A 151 18.12 -2.26 -13.17
CA CYS A 151 17.28 -1.10 -12.97
C CYS A 151 16.81 -0.51 -14.31
N GLU A 152 17.72 -0.31 -15.27
CA GLU A 152 17.40 0.25 -16.59
C GLU A 152 16.32 -0.58 -17.31
N GLN A 153 16.51 -1.92 -17.35
CA GLN A 153 15.55 -2.81 -18.01
C GLN A 153 14.16 -2.80 -17.38
N VAL A 154 14.08 -2.64 -16.07
CA VAL A 154 12.81 -2.58 -15.36
C VAL A 154 12.09 -1.29 -15.69
N PHE A 155 12.77 -0.15 -15.64
CA PHE A 155 12.16 1.15 -15.89
C PHE A 155 11.83 1.37 -17.38
N ASP A 156 12.63 0.86 -18.31
CA ASP A 156 12.30 0.90 -19.74
C ASP A 156 10.95 0.19 -20.03
N ARG A 157 10.75 -1.00 -19.48
CA ARG A 157 9.48 -1.73 -19.60
C ARG A 157 8.31 -0.99 -18.96
N LEU A 158 8.56 -0.36 -17.81
CA LEU A 158 7.55 0.42 -17.10
C LEU A 158 7.10 1.62 -17.95
N LEU A 159 8.05 2.39 -18.49
CA LEU A 159 7.78 3.54 -19.36
C LEU A 159 6.99 3.15 -20.61
N VAL A 160 7.34 2.03 -21.24
CA VAL A 160 6.59 1.49 -22.39
C VAL A 160 5.15 1.15 -21.98
N SER A 161 4.94 0.50 -20.83
CA SER A 161 3.61 0.16 -20.34
C SER A 161 2.75 1.38 -20.02
N ILE A 162 3.36 2.44 -19.45
CA ILE A 162 2.65 3.70 -19.19
C ILE A 162 2.21 4.37 -20.49
N ALA A 163 3.07 4.38 -21.49
CA ALA A 163 2.82 5.04 -22.78
C ALA A 163 1.78 4.32 -23.66
N GLU A 164 1.41 3.06 -23.34
CA GLU A 164 0.35 2.37 -24.05
C GLU A 164 -0.97 3.14 -23.98
N PRO A 165 -1.65 3.42 -25.11
CA PRO A 165 -2.94 4.10 -25.10
C PRO A 165 -3.98 3.38 -24.24
N VAL A 166 -4.85 4.14 -23.58
CA VAL A 166 -5.99 3.64 -22.83
C VAL A 166 -7.28 4.25 -23.34
N THR A 167 -8.33 3.44 -23.44
CA THR A 167 -9.66 3.95 -23.84
C THR A 167 -10.55 4.07 -22.61
N ILE A 168 -10.98 5.30 -22.31
CA ILE A 168 -11.87 5.63 -21.20
C ILE A 168 -13.08 6.39 -21.78
N ASP A 169 -14.30 5.87 -21.61
CA ASP A 169 -15.55 6.44 -22.10
C ASP A 169 -15.52 6.82 -23.60
N GLY A 170 -14.84 5.99 -24.43
CA GLY A 170 -14.71 6.22 -25.86
C GLY A 170 -13.60 7.19 -26.27
N HIS A 171 -12.88 7.79 -25.31
CA HIS A 171 -11.70 8.63 -25.55
C HIS A 171 -10.43 7.79 -25.46
N THR A 172 -9.61 7.82 -26.48
CA THR A 172 -8.27 7.21 -26.47
C THR A 172 -7.27 8.21 -25.94
N LEU A 173 -6.70 7.93 -24.78
CA LEU A 173 -5.77 8.78 -24.05
C LEU A 173 -4.36 8.18 -24.11
N SER A 174 -3.34 9.02 -24.17
CA SER A 174 -1.95 8.63 -24.10
C SER A 174 -1.18 9.65 -23.26
N VAL A 175 -0.41 9.16 -22.30
CA VAL A 175 0.51 9.94 -21.47
C VAL A 175 1.86 9.26 -21.49
N THR A 176 2.91 10.01 -21.20
CA THR A 176 4.24 9.46 -20.92
C THR A 176 4.62 9.74 -19.49
N ALA A 177 5.80 9.35 -19.07
CA ALA A 177 6.29 9.65 -17.74
C ALA A 177 7.78 9.99 -17.75
N SER A 178 8.14 10.90 -16.86
CA SER A 178 9.53 11.21 -16.50
C SER A 178 9.88 10.49 -15.20
N ILE A 179 11.04 9.82 -15.15
CA ILE A 179 11.49 9.06 -13.97
C ILE A 179 12.88 9.53 -13.53
N GLY A 180 13.01 9.86 -12.24
CA GLY A 180 14.29 10.01 -11.54
C GLY A 180 14.55 8.79 -10.67
N VAL A 181 15.76 8.23 -10.70
CA VAL A 181 16.12 7.00 -9.97
C VAL A 181 17.36 7.19 -9.14
N THR A 182 17.35 6.66 -7.92
CA THR A 182 18.46 6.58 -6.98
C THR A 182 18.72 5.13 -6.59
N LEU A 183 19.96 4.71 -6.53
CA LEU A 183 20.36 3.35 -6.15
C LEU A 183 20.99 3.33 -4.77
N CYS A 184 20.39 2.61 -3.84
CA CYS A 184 20.93 2.42 -2.50
C CYS A 184 21.70 1.10 -2.39
N PRO A 185 22.87 1.07 -1.73
CA PRO A 185 23.54 2.20 -1.07
C PRO A 185 24.51 3.00 -1.96
N LEU A 186 24.50 2.85 -3.29
CA LEU A 186 25.50 3.46 -4.18
C LEU A 186 25.44 4.99 -4.18
N ASP A 187 24.23 5.56 -4.26
CA ASP A 187 24.02 7.01 -4.34
C ASP A 187 23.74 7.64 -2.96
N GLY A 188 23.47 6.79 -1.96
CA GLY A 188 23.19 7.18 -0.59
C GLY A 188 22.50 6.07 0.18
N SER A 189 22.42 6.22 1.52
CA SER A 189 21.75 5.26 2.41
C SER A 189 20.73 5.93 3.35
N ASP A 190 20.63 7.24 3.30
CA ASP A 190 19.74 8.01 4.15
C ASP A 190 18.44 8.34 3.37
N PRO A 191 17.27 7.88 3.85
CA PRO A 191 15.98 8.14 3.20
C PRO A 191 15.65 9.61 2.96
N ASP A 192 16.16 10.52 3.81
CA ASP A 192 15.90 11.95 3.72
C ASP A 192 16.76 12.66 2.66
N THR A 193 17.77 11.98 2.11
CA THR A 193 18.68 12.50 1.09
C THR A 193 18.54 11.84 -0.28
N LEU A 194 17.75 10.79 -0.37
CA LEU A 194 17.41 10.07 -1.59
C LEU A 194 16.12 10.61 -2.19
#